data_10816c4c3213fa2ea319b06bfd53f815
#
_entry.id   10816c4c3213fa2ea319b06bfd53f815
#
_cell.length_a   1.000
_cell.length_b   1.000
_cell.length_c   1.000
_cell.angle_alpha   90.00
_cell.angle_beta   90.00
_cell.angle_gamma   90.00
#
_symmetry.space_group_name_H-M   'P 1'
#
loop_
_entity.id
_entity.type
_entity.pdbx_description
1 polymer ?
#
loop_
_entity_poly.entity_id
_entity_poly.type
_entity_poly.pdbx_seq_one_letter_code
_entity_poly.pdbx_strand_id
1 'polypeptide(L)'
;MLERGKMDRDLVEFVVIDQLVPKEHLLRKIDAAVDFTRLYEMVEPLYCEDNGRPSIDPVVLFKMVLVQHLYGLPSLRRTADEVSANNCYRWFLGYPLQEETPHFSTVSYNFRHRFTEETVDRVFAWILDEVAKAGYLSPKAVFIDGTHIKANANTKKQMKEQIPAAARHYAKELMEEVNADREAHGKKPFDDDNDPPASPRKHKDNTSKKKLARRKKQGFRTVTKSVTDPDCGLFVKGGHKRQFAYEAHTACDKNGFVLETVVTPGNVHDSVAFDEVYDKVTENFPQVEAVVADAAYKTPHICKKVFGDGRVLSTAYKRPQTMKNGHEWWKYVYDEFYDCVLCPEYQPLKYSTTNRDGYREYKSDPNICAACPTRERCTHSKDCIKTVQRHIWKDYEELADDARYTPAYAQLYKRRKETIERVFADAKEKHAMRYTQYRGLAQVTNWVKLKFAAMNLKKLATWKWRDLLSSFRFAVFSLIYVRDPVCS
;
A
#
# COMPACT_ATOMS: atom_id res chain seq x y z
N MET A 1 50.67 29.57 0.42
CA MET A 1 51.63 28.49 0.67
C MET A 1 50.95 27.15 0.48
N LEU A 2 51.56 26.26 -0.26
CA LEU A 2 51.06 24.88 -0.40
C LEU A 2 51.57 24.08 0.81
N GLU A 3 50.69 23.68 1.71
CA GLU A 3 51.04 22.85 2.85
C GLU A 3 50.98 21.37 2.41
N ARG A 4 52.08 20.63 2.60
CA ARG A 4 52.11 19.20 2.33
C ARG A 4 51.71 18.47 3.60
N GLY A 5 50.55 17.78 3.56
CA GLY A 5 50.07 16.97 4.67
C GLY A 5 51.07 15.85 5.06
N LYS A 6 51.23 15.60 6.34
CA LYS A 6 51.96 14.45 6.86
C LYS A 6 51.10 13.20 6.70
N MET A 7 51.56 12.24 5.91
CA MET A 7 50.96 10.91 5.79
C MET A 7 51.68 9.91 6.69
N ASP A 8 51.48 9.99 7.98
CA ASP A 8 51.98 8.97 8.91
C ASP A 8 50.85 7.97 9.19
N ARG A 9 50.94 6.81 8.60
CA ARG A 9 49.94 5.73 8.76
C ARG A 9 50.31 4.78 9.89
N ASP A 10 51.48 4.87 10.42
CA ASP A 10 52.04 3.99 11.46
C ASP A 10 52.00 4.65 12.84
N LEU A 11 51.38 5.83 12.94
CA LEU A 11 51.17 6.53 14.20
C LEU A 11 50.25 5.72 15.12
N VAL A 12 50.77 5.40 16.31
CA VAL A 12 49.98 4.69 17.33
C VAL A 12 49.09 5.68 18.05
N GLU A 13 47.75 5.46 17.99
CA GLU A 13 46.76 6.24 18.71
C GLU A 13 45.97 5.33 19.66
N PHE A 14 45.73 5.81 20.89
CA PHE A 14 44.86 5.14 21.86
C PHE A 14 43.50 5.83 21.85
N VAL A 15 42.52 5.13 21.29
CA VAL A 15 41.13 5.68 21.18
C VAL A 15 40.12 4.65 21.65
N VAL A 16 39.02 5.16 22.22
CA VAL A 16 37.82 4.37 22.51
C VAL A 16 36.87 4.53 21.30
N ILE A 17 36.30 3.42 20.81
CA ILE A 17 35.43 3.45 19.63
C ILE A 17 34.26 4.44 19.78
N ASP A 18 33.79 4.67 21.00
CA ASP A 18 32.74 5.65 21.27
C ASP A 18 33.16 7.08 20.89
N GLN A 19 34.44 7.44 21.06
CA GLN A 19 34.98 8.76 20.70
C GLN A 19 35.08 8.98 19.20
N LEU A 20 35.14 7.89 18.42
CA LEU A 20 35.21 7.94 16.95
C LEU A 20 33.84 8.17 16.29
N VAL A 21 32.75 8.04 17.05
CA VAL A 21 31.40 8.22 16.54
C VAL A 21 30.89 9.63 16.88
N PRO A 22 30.54 10.46 15.91
CA PRO A 22 30.04 11.82 16.17
C PRO A 22 28.80 11.79 17.09
N LYS A 23 28.69 12.72 18.03
CA LYS A 23 27.57 12.81 18.99
C LYS A 23 26.20 12.91 18.30
N GLU A 24 26.13 13.62 17.16
CA GLU A 24 24.93 13.85 16.37
C GLU A 24 24.65 12.71 15.36
N HIS A 25 25.42 11.62 15.37
CA HIS A 25 25.29 10.55 14.39
C HIS A 25 23.91 9.85 14.52
N LEU A 26 23.29 9.50 13.39
CA LEU A 26 21.97 8.87 13.35
C LEU A 26 21.88 7.61 14.21
N LEU A 27 22.91 6.76 14.19
CA LEU A 27 22.90 5.49 14.93
C LEU A 27 22.91 5.72 16.45
N ARG A 28 23.52 6.80 16.96
CA ARG A 28 23.38 7.18 18.37
C ARG A 28 21.96 7.57 18.73
N LYS A 29 21.31 8.34 17.85
CA LYS A 29 19.89 8.72 18.02
C LYS A 29 18.98 7.51 18.03
N ILE A 30 19.26 6.52 17.19
CA ILE A 30 18.51 5.27 17.12
C ILE A 30 18.75 4.42 18.36
N ASP A 31 20.00 4.26 18.78
CA ASP A 31 20.35 3.46 19.95
C ASP A 31 19.74 4.01 21.25
N ALA A 32 19.67 5.36 21.35
CA ALA A 32 19.00 6.05 22.46
C ALA A 32 17.47 6.08 22.37
N ALA A 33 16.89 5.78 21.20
CA ALA A 33 15.43 5.91 20.99
C ALA A 33 14.65 4.67 21.41
N VAL A 34 15.26 3.48 21.35
CA VAL A 34 14.61 2.18 21.63
C VAL A 34 15.54 1.25 22.37
N ASP A 35 14.96 0.36 23.19
CA ASP A 35 15.70 -0.69 23.88
C ASP A 35 15.74 -1.95 23.01
N PHE A 36 16.90 -2.23 22.41
CA PHE A 36 17.10 -3.40 21.57
C PHE A 36 17.10 -4.74 22.33
N THR A 37 17.16 -4.75 23.66
CA THR A 37 17.09 -5.99 24.46
C THR A 37 15.74 -6.70 24.30
N ARG A 38 14.70 -5.97 23.95
CA ARG A 38 13.38 -6.52 23.63
C ARG A 38 13.39 -7.52 22.45
N LEU A 39 14.38 -7.46 21.59
CA LEU A 39 14.54 -8.44 20.51
C LEU A 39 14.80 -9.85 21.05
N TYR A 40 15.46 -9.99 22.21
CA TYR A 40 15.69 -11.31 22.82
C TYR A 40 14.37 -12.00 23.13
N GLU A 41 13.42 -11.31 23.78
CA GLU A 41 12.10 -11.85 24.12
C GLU A 41 11.32 -12.32 22.87
N MET A 42 11.54 -11.68 21.72
CA MET A 42 10.87 -12.02 20.47
C MET A 42 11.44 -13.25 19.79
N VAL A 43 12.72 -13.53 19.96
CA VAL A 43 13.43 -14.57 19.22
C VAL A 43 13.89 -15.73 20.08
N GLU A 44 13.90 -15.60 21.41
CA GLU A 44 14.30 -16.65 22.35
C GLU A 44 13.64 -18.01 22.04
N PRO A 45 12.32 -18.08 21.75
CA PRO A 45 11.66 -19.37 21.42
C PRO A 45 12.18 -20.04 20.13
N LEU A 46 12.97 -19.31 19.33
CA LEU A 46 13.54 -19.81 18.07
C LEU A 46 14.95 -20.42 18.26
N TYR A 47 15.46 -20.41 19.50
CA TYR A 47 16.78 -20.93 19.86
C TYR A 47 16.66 -22.13 20.81
N CYS A 48 17.57 -23.09 20.69
CA CYS A 48 17.65 -24.20 21.63
C CYS A 48 18.48 -23.78 22.84
N GLU A 49 18.04 -24.16 24.04
CA GLU A 49 18.73 -23.83 25.30
C GLU A 49 20.05 -24.58 25.45
N ASP A 50 20.07 -25.88 25.14
CA ASP A 50 21.16 -26.81 25.55
C ASP A 50 21.91 -27.46 24.36
N ASN A 51 21.58 -27.14 23.10
CA ASN A 51 22.18 -27.89 21.98
C ASN A 51 22.66 -26.97 20.85
N GLY A 52 23.89 -27.19 20.38
CA GLY A 52 24.45 -26.56 19.19
C GLY A 52 25.62 -25.62 19.46
N ARG A 53 26.21 -25.10 18.39
CA ARG A 53 27.25 -24.08 18.46
C ARG A 53 26.65 -22.77 18.95
N PRO A 54 27.37 -22.00 19.82
CA PRO A 54 26.94 -20.66 20.23
C PRO A 54 26.56 -19.81 19.01
N SER A 55 25.36 -19.24 19.03
CA SER A 55 24.86 -18.41 17.93
C SER A 55 25.48 -17.01 18.01
N ILE A 56 25.52 -16.32 16.85
CA ILE A 56 25.73 -14.87 16.87
C ILE A 56 24.51 -14.23 17.55
N ASP A 57 24.76 -13.22 18.35
CA ASP A 57 23.73 -12.45 19.05
C ASP A 57 22.64 -11.98 18.05
N PRO A 58 21.36 -12.33 18.28
CA PRO A 58 20.26 -11.92 17.42
C PRO A 58 20.12 -10.40 17.30
N VAL A 59 20.40 -9.63 18.35
CA VAL A 59 20.36 -8.16 18.34
C VAL A 59 21.38 -7.64 17.31
N VAL A 60 22.57 -8.21 17.26
CA VAL A 60 23.60 -7.86 16.25
C VAL A 60 23.09 -8.16 14.84
N LEU A 61 22.45 -9.33 14.62
CA LEU A 61 21.90 -9.70 13.31
C LEU A 61 20.82 -8.70 12.85
N PHE A 62 19.91 -8.31 13.75
CA PHE A 62 18.89 -7.30 13.46
C PHE A 62 19.49 -5.91 13.23
N LYS A 63 20.44 -5.46 14.08
CA LYS A 63 21.13 -4.18 13.91
C LYS A 63 21.87 -4.13 12.57
N MET A 64 22.44 -5.24 12.11
CA MET A 64 23.13 -5.31 10.80
C MET A 64 22.13 -5.14 9.63
N VAL A 65 20.96 -5.77 9.70
CA VAL A 65 19.90 -5.59 8.69
C VAL A 65 19.29 -4.19 8.77
N LEU A 66 19.15 -3.61 9.96
CA LEU A 66 18.74 -2.22 10.12
C LEU A 66 19.72 -1.25 9.45
N VAL A 67 21.03 -1.44 9.63
CA VAL A 67 22.06 -0.63 8.92
C VAL A 67 21.88 -0.75 7.41
N GLN A 68 21.66 -1.96 6.88
CA GLN A 68 21.36 -2.14 5.45
C GLN A 68 20.19 -1.26 4.98
N HIS A 69 19.09 -1.28 5.72
CA HIS A 69 17.88 -0.56 5.33
C HIS A 69 17.98 0.94 5.59
N LEU A 70 18.58 1.36 6.67
CA LEU A 70 18.76 2.77 7.03
C LEU A 70 19.60 3.55 6.01
N TYR A 71 20.66 2.90 5.51
CA TYR A 71 21.60 3.52 4.57
C TYR A 71 21.41 3.08 3.11
N GLY A 72 20.36 2.29 2.84
CA GLY A 72 20.03 1.84 1.49
C GLY A 72 21.12 0.98 0.84
N LEU A 73 21.85 0.20 1.65
CA LEU A 73 22.90 -0.68 1.13
C LEU A 73 22.28 -1.78 0.25
N PRO A 74 22.87 -2.08 -0.91
CA PRO A 74 22.18 -2.89 -1.92
C PRO A 74 22.08 -4.38 -1.55
N SER A 75 22.98 -4.90 -0.71
CA SER A 75 23.01 -6.33 -0.34
C SER A 75 23.62 -6.54 1.04
N LEU A 76 23.31 -7.69 1.67
CA LEU A 76 23.93 -8.10 2.93
C LEU A 76 25.45 -8.26 2.81
N ARG A 77 25.97 -8.70 1.64
CA ARG A 77 27.43 -8.77 1.41
C ARG A 77 28.04 -7.37 1.50
N ARG A 78 27.47 -6.40 0.77
CA ARG A 78 27.96 -5.01 0.84
C ARG A 78 27.80 -4.44 2.25
N THR A 79 26.75 -4.82 2.96
CA THR A 79 26.55 -4.41 4.35
C THR A 79 27.65 -4.96 5.27
N ALA A 80 28.02 -6.23 5.13
CA ALA A 80 29.12 -6.81 5.90
C ALA A 80 30.45 -6.09 5.61
N ASP A 81 30.75 -5.82 4.35
CA ASP A 81 31.94 -5.07 3.95
C ASP A 81 31.96 -3.65 4.56
N GLU A 82 30.83 -2.94 4.50
CA GLU A 82 30.70 -1.60 5.10
C GLU A 82 30.79 -1.63 6.64
N VAL A 83 30.16 -2.61 7.29
CA VAL A 83 30.23 -2.77 8.75
C VAL A 83 31.66 -3.05 9.20
N SER A 84 32.43 -3.86 8.46
CA SER A 84 33.82 -4.15 8.81
C SER A 84 34.73 -2.92 8.75
N ALA A 85 34.43 -1.97 7.87
CA ALA A 85 35.25 -0.79 7.60
C ALA A 85 34.79 0.51 8.31
N ASN A 86 33.54 0.56 8.77
CA ASN A 86 32.94 1.80 9.31
C ASN A 86 32.81 1.75 10.84
N ASN A 87 33.50 2.63 11.53
CA ASN A 87 33.51 2.71 12.99
C ASN A 87 32.12 2.99 13.59
N CYS A 88 31.29 3.78 12.91
CA CYS A 88 29.93 4.07 13.39
C CYS A 88 29.05 2.82 13.35
N TYR A 89 29.20 1.97 12.33
CA TYR A 89 28.45 0.72 12.21
C TYR A 89 28.96 -0.30 13.22
N ARG A 90 30.28 -0.45 13.38
CA ARG A 90 30.88 -1.31 14.41
C ARG A 90 30.41 -0.93 15.82
N TRP A 91 30.46 0.36 16.14
CA TRP A 91 29.96 0.89 17.42
C TRP A 91 28.49 0.52 17.65
N PHE A 92 27.63 0.71 16.63
CA PHE A 92 26.21 0.40 16.75
C PHE A 92 25.93 -1.08 16.95
N LEU A 93 26.73 -1.96 16.39
CA LEU A 93 26.68 -3.41 16.57
C LEU A 93 27.32 -3.87 17.90
N GLY A 94 28.09 -3.02 18.57
CA GLY A 94 28.83 -3.38 19.79
C GLY A 94 30.15 -4.12 19.52
N TYR A 95 30.73 -4.00 18.32
CA TYR A 95 31.97 -4.67 17.92
C TYR A 95 33.21 -3.79 18.12
N PRO A 96 34.27 -4.30 18.80
CA PRO A 96 35.58 -3.65 18.87
C PRO A 96 36.20 -3.48 17.46
N LEU A 97 37.22 -2.61 17.36
CA LEU A 97 37.85 -2.25 16.06
C LEU A 97 38.48 -3.43 15.37
N GLN A 98 39.08 -4.41 16.08
CA GLN A 98 39.81 -5.53 15.54
C GLN A 98 39.04 -6.84 15.44
N GLU A 99 37.85 -6.92 16.08
CA GLU A 99 37.05 -8.14 16.08
C GLU A 99 36.38 -8.36 14.71
N GLU A 100 36.31 -9.60 14.25
CA GLU A 100 35.65 -9.95 13.01
C GLU A 100 34.13 -9.79 13.16
N THR A 101 33.54 -9.05 12.22
CA THR A 101 32.08 -8.83 12.18
C THR A 101 31.38 -10.02 11.51
N PRO A 102 30.06 -10.22 11.77
CA PRO A 102 29.34 -11.36 11.23
C PRO A 102 29.40 -11.45 9.71
N HIS A 103 29.67 -12.64 9.19
CA HIS A 103 29.65 -12.87 7.76
C HIS A 103 28.22 -12.76 7.21
N PHE A 104 28.07 -12.18 6.02
CA PHE A 104 26.76 -11.95 5.40
C PHE A 104 25.91 -13.22 5.23
N SER A 105 26.54 -14.40 5.02
CA SER A 105 25.81 -15.66 4.87
C SER A 105 25.12 -16.09 6.14
N THR A 106 25.71 -15.83 7.31
CA THR A 106 25.08 -16.13 8.60
C THR A 106 23.84 -15.26 8.82
N VAL A 107 23.93 -13.96 8.51
CA VAL A 107 22.80 -13.05 8.56
C VAL A 107 21.69 -13.53 7.61
N SER A 108 22.05 -13.81 6.35
CA SER A 108 21.13 -14.30 5.34
C SER A 108 20.44 -15.62 5.74
N TYR A 109 21.18 -16.55 6.33
CA TYR A 109 20.66 -17.83 6.79
C TYR A 109 19.58 -17.62 7.87
N ASN A 110 19.86 -16.80 8.90
CA ASN A 110 18.93 -16.52 9.98
C ASN A 110 17.64 -15.84 9.48
N PHE A 111 17.74 -14.84 8.61
CA PHE A 111 16.58 -14.16 8.04
C PHE A 111 15.80 -14.97 7.00
N ARG A 112 16.36 -16.07 6.52
CA ARG A 112 15.66 -17.00 5.62
C ARG A 112 14.99 -18.15 6.35
N HIS A 113 15.59 -18.65 7.43
CA HIS A 113 15.20 -19.93 8.05
C HIS A 113 14.74 -19.81 9.49
N ARG A 114 15.13 -18.75 10.22
CA ARG A 114 14.81 -18.59 11.63
C ARG A 114 13.85 -17.42 11.87
N PHE A 115 14.15 -16.25 11.36
CA PHE A 115 13.31 -15.05 11.54
C PHE A 115 12.25 -15.02 10.46
N THR A 116 11.12 -15.70 10.73
CA THR A 116 9.97 -15.82 9.84
C THR A 116 9.21 -14.50 9.71
N GLU A 117 8.15 -14.50 8.91
CA GLU A 117 7.24 -13.37 8.74
C GLU A 117 6.67 -12.90 10.09
N GLU A 118 6.28 -13.83 10.97
CA GLU A 118 5.77 -13.53 12.31
C GLU A 118 6.79 -12.75 13.15
N THR A 119 8.07 -13.14 13.13
CA THR A 119 9.13 -12.41 13.85
C THR A 119 9.29 -11.01 13.30
N VAL A 120 9.24 -10.85 11.98
CA VAL A 120 9.33 -9.53 11.33
C VAL A 120 8.14 -8.65 11.69
N ASP A 121 6.93 -9.23 11.74
CA ASP A 121 5.72 -8.54 12.17
C ASP A 121 5.79 -8.07 13.62
N ARG A 122 6.30 -8.90 14.52
CA ARG A 122 6.55 -8.53 15.94
C ARG A 122 7.54 -7.38 16.06
N VAL A 123 8.62 -7.39 15.28
CA VAL A 123 9.60 -6.29 15.25
C VAL A 123 8.97 -5.01 14.69
N PHE A 124 8.17 -5.11 13.64
CA PHE A 124 7.47 -3.96 13.07
C PHE A 124 6.47 -3.36 14.07
N ALA A 125 5.66 -4.19 14.71
CA ALA A 125 4.70 -3.79 15.73
C ALA A 125 5.39 -3.16 16.96
N TRP A 126 6.50 -3.73 17.43
CA TRP A 126 7.29 -3.15 18.51
C TRP A 126 7.77 -1.72 18.20
N ILE A 127 8.29 -1.48 16.99
CA ILE A 127 8.73 -0.14 16.60
C ILE A 127 7.55 0.83 16.56
N LEU A 128 6.38 0.41 16.08
CA LEU A 128 5.17 1.22 16.11
C LEU A 128 4.69 1.53 17.53
N ASP A 129 4.78 0.56 18.44
CA ASP A 129 4.47 0.75 19.85
C ASP A 129 5.38 1.82 20.48
N GLU A 130 6.68 1.79 20.19
CA GLU A 130 7.61 2.83 20.63
C GLU A 130 7.29 4.23 20.04
N VAL A 131 6.78 4.30 18.80
CA VAL A 131 6.26 5.55 18.21
C VAL A 131 5.01 6.03 18.94
N ALA A 132 4.10 5.10 19.28
CA ALA A 132 2.86 5.39 20.01
C ALA A 132 3.16 5.90 21.44
N LYS A 133 4.06 5.22 22.17
CA LYS A 133 4.52 5.65 23.50
C LYS A 133 5.15 7.03 23.52
N ALA A 134 5.84 7.40 22.43
CA ALA A 134 6.40 8.74 22.26
C ALA A 134 5.35 9.82 21.91
N GLY A 135 4.08 9.44 21.68
CA GLY A 135 3.00 10.35 21.32
C GLY A 135 3.04 10.86 19.88
N TYR A 136 3.83 10.25 19.01
CA TYR A 136 3.98 10.69 17.61
C TYR A 136 3.01 10.03 16.64
N LEU A 137 2.34 8.95 17.04
CA LEU A 137 1.38 8.27 16.20
C LEU A 137 0.03 8.99 16.18
N SER A 138 -0.52 9.18 15.00
CA SER A 138 -1.80 9.88 14.84
C SER A 138 -2.67 9.24 13.74
N PRO A 139 -3.24 8.06 14.00
CA PRO A 139 -3.91 7.25 12.99
C PRO A 139 -5.38 7.62 12.72
N LYS A 140 -5.92 8.72 13.26
CA LYS A 140 -7.30 9.17 12.96
C LYS A 140 -7.59 9.30 11.46
N ALA A 141 -6.59 9.74 10.68
CA ALA A 141 -6.63 9.75 9.23
C ALA A 141 -5.48 8.90 8.68
N VAL A 142 -5.82 7.91 7.86
CA VAL A 142 -4.89 6.96 7.26
C VAL A 142 -4.81 7.16 5.76
N PHE A 143 -3.59 7.18 5.22
CA PHE A 143 -3.32 7.35 3.81
C PHE A 143 -2.89 6.01 3.22
N ILE A 144 -3.67 5.48 2.28
CA ILE A 144 -3.42 4.19 1.63
C ILE A 144 -3.04 4.41 0.17
N ASP A 145 -1.97 3.74 -0.28
CA ASP A 145 -1.52 3.77 -1.67
C ASP A 145 -0.63 2.56 -1.98
N GLY A 146 -0.42 2.28 -3.27
CA GLY A 146 0.44 1.22 -3.76
C GLY A 146 1.74 1.75 -4.39
N THR A 147 2.83 0.99 -4.24
CA THR A 147 4.07 1.30 -4.92
C THR A 147 4.75 0.08 -5.48
N HIS A 148 5.15 0.15 -6.75
CA HIS A 148 5.82 -0.95 -7.44
C HIS A 148 7.30 -1.01 -7.12
N ILE A 149 7.79 -2.22 -6.90
CA ILE A 149 9.19 -2.58 -6.63
C ILE A 149 9.64 -3.53 -7.74
N LYS A 150 10.68 -3.17 -8.48
CA LYS A 150 11.20 -4.02 -9.55
C LYS A 150 11.74 -5.33 -8.95
N ALA A 151 11.25 -6.46 -9.47
CA ALA A 151 11.66 -7.79 -9.03
C ALA A 151 13.03 -8.20 -9.61
N ASN A 152 13.71 -9.09 -8.88
CA ASN A 152 14.93 -9.76 -9.35
C ASN A 152 14.58 -10.91 -10.32
N ALA A 153 13.97 -10.55 -11.43
CA ALA A 153 13.44 -11.48 -12.42
C ALA A 153 14.02 -11.21 -13.80
N ASN A 154 14.35 -12.30 -14.52
CA ASN A 154 14.83 -12.19 -15.89
C ASN A 154 13.65 -11.97 -16.85
N THR A 155 13.61 -10.80 -17.49
CA THR A 155 12.52 -10.43 -18.41
C THR A 155 12.46 -11.26 -19.67
N LYS A 156 13.56 -11.93 -20.07
CA LYS A 156 13.61 -12.81 -21.25
C LYS A 156 13.14 -14.23 -20.93
N LYS A 157 13.23 -14.68 -19.66
CA LYS A 157 12.78 -16.01 -19.20
C LYS A 157 11.37 -15.90 -18.63
N GLN A 158 10.38 -15.99 -19.50
CA GLN A 158 8.97 -15.89 -19.14
C GLN A 158 8.16 -17.07 -19.68
N MET A 159 7.11 -17.44 -18.98
CA MET A 159 6.15 -18.45 -19.33
C MET A 159 4.74 -17.89 -19.25
N LYS A 160 3.84 -18.43 -20.06
CA LYS A 160 2.41 -18.14 -19.98
C LYS A 160 1.72 -19.27 -19.25
N GLU A 161 0.99 -18.92 -18.23
CA GLU A 161 0.21 -19.84 -17.42
C GLU A 161 -1.27 -19.48 -17.46
N GLN A 162 -2.13 -20.47 -17.55
CA GLN A 162 -3.57 -20.27 -17.40
C GLN A 162 -3.92 -20.49 -15.93
N ILE A 163 -4.36 -19.44 -15.26
CA ILE A 163 -4.82 -19.51 -13.88
C ILE A 163 -6.34 -19.29 -13.84
N PRO A 164 -7.06 -19.93 -12.89
CA PRO A 164 -8.46 -19.60 -12.67
C PRO A 164 -8.63 -18.09 -12.50
N ALA A 165 -9.69 -17.55 -13.08
CA ALA A 165 -10.08 -16.19 -12.76
C ALA A 165 -10.55 -16.19 -11.30
N ALA A 166 -9.82 -15.50 -10.42
CA ALA A 166 -10.21 -15.38 -9.03
C ALA A 166 -11.61 -14.73 -8.95
N ALA A 167 -12.54 -15.38 -8.24
CA ALA A 167 -13.77 -14.74 -7.86
C ALA A 167 -13.44 -13.52 -6.98
N ARG A 168 -14.25 -12.47 -7.07
CA ARG A 168 -14.15 -11.32 -6.14
C ARG A 168 -14.45 -11.86 -4.75
N HIS A 169 -13.64 -11.54 -3.75
CA HIS A 169 -13.84 -12.03 -2.38
C HIS A 169 -15.20 -11.62 -1.80
N TYR A 170 -15.76 -10.50 -2.25
CA TYR A 170 -17.12 -10.03 -1.92
C TYR A 170 -18.22 -10.57 -2.87
N ALA A 171 -17.91 -11.55 -3.72
CA ALA A 171 -18.86 -12.02 -4.74
C ALA A 171 -20.13 -12.63 -4.13
N LYS A 172 -19.98 -13.32 -2.99
CA LYS A 172 -21.12 -13.92 -2.29
C LYS A 172 -22.05 -12.83 -1.73
N GLU A 173 -21.51 -11.88 -0.99
CA GLU A 173 -22.26 -10.73 -0.45
C GLU A 173 -22.97 -9.94 -1.57
N LEU A 174 -22.23 -9.64 -2.65
CA LEU A 174 -22.78 -8.96 -3.81
C LEU A 174 -23.96 -9.76 -4.41
N MET A 175 -23.84 -11.08 -4.52
CA MET A 175 -24.88 -11.91 -5.12
C MET A 175 -26.13 -11.99 -4.23
N GLU A 176 -25.96 -12.08 -2.92
CA GLU A 176 -27.07 -12.05 -1.96
C GLU A 176 -27.86 -10.75 -2.10
N GLU A 177 -27.19 -9.60 -2.14
CA GLU A 177 -27.86 -8.29 -2.29
C GLU A 177 -28.45 -8.10 -3.71
N VAL A 178 -27.78 -8.59 -4.75
CA VAL A 178 -28.33 -8.59 -6.11
C VAL A 178 -29.61 -9.41 -6.18
N ASN A 179 -29.66 -10.56 -5.53
CA ASN A 179 -30.86 -11.40 -5.52
C ASN A 179 -32.00 -10.73 -4.74
N ALA A 180 -31.71 -10.13 -3.57
CA ALA A 180 -32.67 -9.35 -2.81
C ALA A 180 -33.22 -8.17 -3.64
N ASP A 181 -32.37 -7.42 -4.33
CA ASP A 181 -32.75 -6.32 -5.22
C ASP A 181 -33.64 -6.79 -6.37
N ARG A 182 -33.32 -7.95 -6.98
CA ARG A 182 -34.12 -8.55 -8.05
C ARG A 182 -35.50 -8.98 -7.57
N GLU A 183 -35.58 -9.59 -6.40
CA GLU A 183 -36.85 -10.02 -5.79
C GLU A 183 -37.74 -8.81 -5.47
N ALA A 184 -37.16 -7.74 -4.92
CA ALA A 184 -37.88 -6.47 -4.67
C ALA A 184 -38.48 -5.88 -5.95
N HIS A 185 -37.85 -6.12 -7.10
CA HIS A 185 -38.35 -5.68 -8.41
C HIS A 185 -39.15 -6.77 -9.17
N GLY A 186 -39.56 -7.84 -8.50
CA GLY A 186 -40.34 -8.93 -9.11
C GLY A 186 -39.60 -9.73 -10.16
N LYS A 187 -38.26 -9.80 -10.10
CA LYS A 187 -37.39 -10.61 -10.96
C LYS A 187 -36.96 -11.88 -10.22
N LYS A 188 -36.77 -12.96 -10.95
CA LYS A 188 -36.26 -14.21 -10.38
C LYS A 188 -34.83 -14.02 -9.88
N PRO A 189 -34.45 -14.52 -8.70
CA PRO A 189 -33.07 -14.56 -8.25
C PRO A 189 -32.20 -15.36 -9.23
N PHE A 190 -30.90 -15.17 -9.18
CA PHE A 190 -29.96 -16.02 -9.90
C PHE A 190 -29.71 -17.29 -9.11
N ASP A 191 -29.77 -18.44 -9.78
CA ASP A 191 -29.33 -19.72 -9.21
C ASP A 191 -27.80 -19.81 -9.18
N ASP A 192 -27.23 -20.21 -8.04
CA ASP A 192 -25.77 -20.27 -7.85
C ASP A 192 -25.07 -21.28 -8.75
N ASP A 193 -25.76 -22.34 -9.20
CA ASP A 193 -25.11 -23.49 -9.83
C ASP A 193 -25.25 -23.62 -11.36
N ASN A 194 -26.17 -22.94 -12.03
CA ASN A 194 -26.52 -23.28 -13.42
C ASN A 194 -26.59 -22.18 -14.46
N ASP A 195 -26.49 -20.91 -14.09
CA ASP A 195 -26.57 -19.84 -15.08
C ASP A 195 -25.19 -19.35 -15.54
N PRO A 196 -24.89 -19.44 -16.83
CA PRO A 196 -23.64 -18.87 -17.37
C PRO A 196 -23.63 -17.35 -17.16
N PRO A 197 -22.45 -16.73 -16.90
CA PRO A 197 -22.32 -15.29 -16.75
C PRO A 197 -22.97 -14.57 -17.92
N ALA A 198 -23.71 -13.50 -17.63
CA ALA A 198 -24.56 -12.76 -18.55
C ALA A 198 -23.97 -12.64 -19.94
N SER A 199 -24.67 -13.19 -20.93
CA SER A 199 -24.29 -13.08 -22.34
C SER A 199 -24.17 -11.63 -22.76
N PRO A 200 -23.04 -11.14 -23.25
CA PRO A 200 -23.02 -9.88 -23.97
C PRO A 200 -23.93 -10.02 -25.18
N ARG A 201 -24.80 -9.03 -25.34
CA ARG A 201 -25.83 -8.95 -26.40
C ARG A 201 -25.31 -9.48 -27.71
N LYS A 202 -26.11 -10.32 -28.39
CA LYS A 202 -25.88 -10.82 -29.74
C LYS A 202 -25.80 -9.67 -30.74
N HIS A 203 -24.60 -9.16 -31.00
CA HIS A 203 -24.32 -8.53 -32.29
C HIS A 203 -24.16 -9.69 -33.28
N LYS A 204 -25.04 -9.74 -34.26
CA LYS A 204 -24.91 -10.61 -35.43
C LYS A 204 -23.75 -10.08 -36.29
N ASP A 205 -22.53 -10.54 -35.99
CA ASP A 205 -21.39 -10.38 -36.87
C ASP A 205 -20.69 -11.72 -37.07
N ASN A 206 -20.47 -12.05 -38.32
CA ASN A 206 -19.99 -13.31 -38.90
C ASN A 206 -18.55 -13.71 -38.54
N THR A 207 -18.03 -13.31 -37.39
CA THR A 207 -16.69 -13.72 -36.86
C THR A 207 -16.77 -14.78 -35.76
N SER A 208 -17.75 -15.68 -35.86
CA SER A 208 -18.28 -16.46 -34.77
C SER A 208 -17.37 -17.59 -34.21
N LYS A 209 -16.46 -18.18 -35.02
CA LYS A 209 -15.67 -19.34 -34.56
C LYS A 209 -14.51 -18.94 -33.62
N LYS A 210 -13.84 -17.83 -33.83
CA LYS A 210 -12.78 -17.33 -32.92
C LYS A 210 -13.34 -16.77 -31.61
N LYS A 211 -14.53 -16.15 -31.62
CA LYS A 211 -15.22 -15.64 -30.42
C LYS A 211 -15.79 -16.77 -29.55
N LEU A 212 -16.27 -17.88 -30.14
CA LEU A 212 -16.76 -19.04 -29.38
C LEU A 212 -15.63 -19.78 -28.64
N ALA A 213 -14.46 -19.89 -29.26
CA ALA A 213 -13.25 -20.44 -28.60
C ALA A 213 -12.75 -19.56 -27.45
N ARG A 214 -12.96 -18.23 -27.56
CA ARG A 214 -12.64 -17.28 -26.50
C ARG A 214 -13.65 -17.34 -25.33
N ARG A 215 -14.92 -17.70 -25.58
CA ARG A 215 -15.98 -17.85 -24.56
C ARG A 215 -15.87 -19.12 -23.73
N LYS A 216 -15.41 -20.25 -24.29
CA LYS A 216 -15.16 -21.49 -23.55
C LYS A 216 -14.00 -21.42 -22.55
N LYS A 217 -13.22 -20.30 -22.54
CA LYS A 217 -12.11 -20.04 -21.62
C LYS A 217 -12.49 -19.04 -20.47
N GLN A 218 -13.78 -18.82 -20.21
CA GLN A 218 -14.23 -17.75 -19.30
C GLN A 218 -13.92 -17.96 -17.82
N GLY A 219 -13.48 -19.17 -17.41
CA GLY A 219 -12.98 -19.43 -16.05
C GLY A 219 -11.47 -19.28 -15.83
N PHE A 220 -10.70 -19.00 -16.90
CA PHE A 220 -9.23 -18.92 -16.82
C PHE A 220 -8.71 -17.66 -17.50
N ARG A 221 -7.75 -16.99 -16.83
CA ARG A 221 -6.97 -15.91 -17.43
C ARG A 221 -5.56 -16.37 -17.71
N THR A 222 -4.98 -15.92 -18.81
CA THR A 222 -3.56 -16.15 -19.14
C THR A 222 -2.71 -15.09 -18.47
N VAL A 223 -1.81 -15.50 -17.59
CA VAL A 223 -0.84 -14.62 -16.92
C VAL A 223 0.55 -14.91 -17.44
N THR A 224 1.35 -13.88 -17.58
CA THR A 224 2.77 -14.03 -17.87
C THR A 224 3.54 -14.05 -16.55
N LYS A 225 4.21 -15.18 -16.26
CA LYS A 225 5.06 -15.36 -15.08
C LYS A 225 6.54 -15.35 -15.46
N SER A 226 7.40 -14.95 -14.53
CA SER A 226 8.84 -15.13 -14.65
C SER A 226 9.22 -16.55 -14.26
N VAL A 227 10.13 -17.16 -15.02
CA VAL A 227 10.71 -18.49 -14.68
C VAL A 227 11.68 -18.37 -13.49
N THR A 228 12.33 -17.21 -13.35
CA THR A 228 13.37 -17.00 -12.32
C THR A 228 12.80 -16.51 -10.97
N ASP A 229 11.60 -15.97 -10.98
CA ASP A 229 10.84 -15.52 -9.80
C ASP A 229 9.34 -15.64 -10.10
N PRO A 230 8.73 -16.83 -9.87
CA PRO A 230 7.34 -17.10 -10.24
C PRO A 230 6.29 -16.28 -9.48
N ASP A 231 6.66 -15.78 -8.28
CA ASP A 231 5.76 -15.04 -7.40
C ASP A 231 5.61 -13.57 -7.80
N CYS A 232 6.54 -13.03 -8.63
CA CYS A 232 6.38 -11.67 -9.12
C CYS A 232 5.36 -11.56 -10.24
N GLY A 233 4.75 -10.37 -10.39
CA GLY A 233 3.78 -10.07 -11.43
C GLY A 233 4.37 -9.24 -12.57
N LEU A 234 3.84 -9.41 -13.79
CA LEU A 234 4.21 -8.54 -14.91
C LEU A 234 3.42 -7.23 -14.83
N PHE A 235 4.09 -6.18 -14.37
CA PHE A 235 3.55 -4.83 -14.35
C PHE A 235 3.66 -4.16 -15.74
N VAL A 236 2.57 -3.56 -16.19
CA VAL A 236 2.51 -2.83 -17.45
C VAL A 236 1.92 -1.45 -17.22
N LYS A 237 2.69 -0.39 -17.47
CA LYS A 237 2.22 1.00 -17.41
C LYS A 237 2.36 1.67 -18.77
N GLY A 238 1.22 2.01 -19.38
CA GLY A 238 1.19 2.52 -20.73
C GLY A 238 1.75 1.53 -21.75
N GLY A 239 2.08 2.00 -22.96
CA GLY A 239 2.63 1.15 -24.02
C GLY A 239 4.12 0.81 -23.87
N HIS A 240 4.85 1.48 -22.98
CA HIS A 240 6.32 1.48 -23.01
C HIS A 240 7.00 0.81 -21.81
N LYS A 241 6.33 0.72 -20.65
CA LYS A 241 6.95 0.16 -19.46
C LYS A 241 6.38 -1.21 -19.12
N ARG A 242 7.17 -2.27 -19.36
CA ARG A 242 6.86 -3.65 -18.99
C ARG A 242 8.00 -4.20 -18.14
N GLN A 243 7.71 -4.59 -16.91
CA GLN A 243 8.70 -5.16 -16.00
C GLN A 243 8.05 -6.13 -15.02
N PHE A 244 8.80 -7.14 -14.58
CA PHE A 244 8.39 -7.93 -13.44
C PHE A 244 8.58 -7.11 -12.17
N ALA A 245 7.55 -7.11 -11.32
CA ALA A 245 7.51 -6.31 -10.11
C ALA A 245 6.68 -6.99 -9.02
N TYR A 246 6.91 -6.56 -7.80
CA TYR A 246 6.00 -6.65 -6.67
C TYR A 246 5.35 -5.29 -6.44
N GLU A 247 4.26 -5.26 -5.72
CA GLU A 247 3.61 -4.04 -5.28
C GLU A 247 3.44 -4.05 -3.77
N ALA A 248 3.87 -2.98 -3.12
CA ALA A 248 3.66 -2.77 -1.70
C ALA A 248 2.49 -1.81 -1.50
N HIS A 249 1.37 -2.35 -1.02
CA HIS A 249 0.19 -1.60 -0.61
C HIS A 249 0.38 -1.21 0.84
N THR A 250 0.43 0.08 1.10
CA THR A 250 0.94 0.61 2.36
C THR A 250 -0.01 1.64 2.92
N ALA A 251 -0.22 1.58 4.22
CA ALA A 251 -0.96 2.56 4.99
C ALA A 251 -0.02 3.36 5.89
N CYS A 252 -0.16 4.69 5.93
CA CYS A 252 0.56 5.54 6.87
C CYS A 252 -0.37 6.54 7.54
N ASP A 253 0.03 7.05 8.68
CA ASP A 253 -0.66 8.13 9.39
C ASP A 253 -0.37 9.51 8.79
N LYS A 254 -0.99 10.55 9.34
CA LYS A 254 -0.78 11.95 8.90
C LYS A 254 0.67 12.44 9.11
N ASN A 255 1.41 11.80 9.98
CA ASN A 255 2.80 12.10 10.26
C ASN A 255 3.75 11.32 9.35
N GLY A 256 3.21 10.39 8.52
CA GLY A 256 3.94 9.53 7.61
C GLY A 256 4.71 8.41 8.33
N PHE A 257 4.23 7.94 9.49
CA PHE A 257 4.61 6.65 10.04
C PHE A 257 3.84 5.56 9.32
N VAL A 258 4.55 4.56 8.83
CA VAL A 258 3.92 3.40 8.17
C VAL A 258 3.28 2.54 9.23
N LEU A 259 1.96 2.32 9.09
CA LEU A 259 1.14 1.56 10.03
C LEU A 259 1.08 0.08 9.64
N GLU A 260 0.95 -0.18 8.33
CA GLU A 260 0.85 -1.54 7.78
C GLU A 260 1.29 -1.54 6.32
N THR A 261 1.73 -2.71 5.84
CA THR A 261 2.04 -2.94 4.44
C THR A 261 1.76 -4.38 4.05
N VAL A 262 1.13 -4.57 2.90
CA VAL A 262 0.87 -5.86 2.27
C VAL A 262 1.57 -5.88 0.92
N VAL A 263 2.28 -6.96 0.63
CA VAL A 263 3.00 -7.11 -0.64
C VAL A 263 2.29 -8.10 -1.53
N THR A 264 2.06 -7.72 -2.78
CA THR A 264 1.42 -8.57 -3.79
C THR A 264 2.28 -8.69 -5.05
N PRO A 265 2.02 -9.67 -5.92
CA PRO A 265 2.54 -9.63 -7.28
C PRO A 265 2.12 -8.35 -8.00
N GLY A 266 3.05 -7.69 -8.72
CA GLY A 266 2.83 -6.36 -9.31
C GLY A 266 1.81 -6.28 -10.46
N ASN A 267 1.04 -7.33 -10.70
CA ASN A 267 -0.10 -7.40 -11.61
C ASN A 267 -1.44 -7.55 -10.87
N VAL A 268 -1.44 -7.50 -9.55
CA VAL A 268 -2.64 -7.42 -8.72
C VAL A 268 -3.11 -5.96 -8.72
N HIS A 269 -4.41 -5.75 -8.86
CA HIS A 269 -4.96 -4.39 -8.86
C HIS A 269 -5.09 -3.87 -7.42
N ASP A 270 -4.81 -2.60 -7.21
CA ASP A 270 -4.83 -1.93 -5.90
C ASP A 270 -6.10 -2.20 -5.10
N SER A 271 -7.27 -2.19 -5.76
CA SER A 271 -8.56 -2.45 -5.12
C SER A 271 -8.73 -3.88 -4.58
N VAL A 272 -7.90 -4.84 -5.00
CA VAL A 272 -7.94 -6.22 -4.51
C VAL A 272 -7.18 -6.36 -3.20
N ALA A 273 -6.07 -5.64 -3.08
CA ALA A 273 -5.24 -5.65 -1.88
C ALA A 273 -5.76 -4.71 -0.78
N PHE A 274 -6.71 -3.83 -1.11
CA PHE A 274 -7.22 -2.82 -0.19
C PHE A 274 -7.77 -3.43 1.10
N ASP A 275 -8.59 -4.45 0.99
CA ASP A 275 -9.29 -5.02 2.15
C ASP A 275 -8.31 -5.56 3.19
N GLU A 276 -7.26 -6.27 2.75
CA GLU A 276 -6.28 -6.81 3.68
C GLU A 276 -5.50 -5.69 4.42
N VAL A 277 -5.12 -4.63 3.71
CA VAL A 277 -4.45 -3.47 4.34
C VAL A 277 -5.41 -2.74 5.27
N TYR A 278 -6.64 -2.50 4.81
CA TYR A 278 -7.64 -1.78 5.56
C TYR A 278 -8.04 -2.51 6.85
N ASP A 279 -8.30 -3.82 6.77
CA ASP A 279 -8.71 -4.63 7.91
C ASP A 279 -7.61 -4.68 8.97
N LYS A 280 -6.36 -4.99 8.59
CA LYS A 280 -5.22 -4.97 9.51
C LYS A 280 -5.01 -3.61 10.19
N VAL A 281 -5.18 -2.53 9.44
CA VAL A 281 -5.04 -1.18 9.98
C VAL A 281 -6.17 -0.85 10.97
N THR A 282 -7.40 -1.18 10.63
CA THR A 282 -8.57 -0.85 11.47
C THR A 282 -8.70 -1.75 12.69
N GLU A 283 -8.20 -2.98 12.63
CA GLU A 283 -8.06 -3.88 13.78
C GLU A 283 -7.03 -3.35 14.77
N ASN A 284 -5.85 -2.92 14.29
CA ASN A 284 -4.78 -2.40 15.13
C ASN A 284 -5.04 -0.97 15.62
N PHE A 285 -5.79 -0.17 14.84
CA PHE A 285 -6.08 1.24 15.13
C PHE A 285 -7.58 1.54 14.98
N PRO A 286 -8.43 1.11 15.95
CA PRO A 286 -9.88 1.33 15.89
C PRO A 286 -10.31 2.80 15.79
N GLN A 287 -9.43 3.73 16.21
CA GLN A 287 -9.65 5.18 16.17
C GLN A 287 -9.54 5.81 14.77
N VAL A 288 -9.36 5.02 13.71
CA VAL A 288 -9.39 5.52 12.33
C VAL A 288 -10.78 6.05 11.99
N GLU A 289 -10.87 7.31 11.62
CA GLU A 289 -12.10 8.00 11.23
C GLU A 289 -12.17 8.22 9.72
N ALA A 290 -11.00 8.40 9.06
CA ALA A 290 -10.93 8.70 7.64
C ALA A 290 -9.82 7.92 6.94
N VAL A 291 -10.16 7.44 5.73
CA VAL A 291 -9.23 6.77 4.81
C VAL A 291 -9.03 7.66 3.59
N VAL A 292 -7.80 7.96 3.26
CA VAL A 292 -7.43 8.79 2.12
C VAL A 292 -6.70 7.93 1.09
N ALA A 293 -7.27 7.78 -0.09
CA ALA A 293 -6.72 6.94 -1.15
C ALA A 293 -6.81 7.62 -2.52
N ASP A 294 -6.18 7.05 -3.54
CA ASP A 294 -6.29 7.59 -4.89
C ASP A 294 -7.62 7.17 -5.56
N ALA A 295 -7.87 7.68 -6.77
CA ALA A 295 -9.10 7.39 -7.50
C ALA A 295 -9.21 5.92 -7.98
N ALA A 296 -8.14 5.13 -7.94
CA ALA A 296 -8.18 3.71 -8.29
C ALA A 296 -8.87 2.86 -7.22
N TYR A 297 -8.82 3.33 -5.97
CA TYR A 297 -9.49 2.69 -4.83
C TYR A 297 -10.99 3.02 -4.74
N LYS A 298 -11.48 4.03 -5.49
CA LYS A 298 -12.90 4.34 -5.51
C LYS A 298 -13.67 3.30 -6.34
N THR A 299 -14.07 2.23 -5.69
CA THR A 299 -14.95 1.17 -6.24
C THR A 299 -16.18 1.03 -5.37
N PRO A 300 -17.33 0.55 -5.90
CA PRO A 300 -18.54 0.38 -5.11
C PRO A 300 -18.31 -0.42 -3.83
N HIS A 301 -17.54 -1.53 -3.91
CA HIS A 301 -17.22 -2.37 -2.76
C HIS A 301 -16.43 -1.63 -1.68
N ILE A 302 -15.33 -0.95 -2.06
CA ILE A 302 -14.49 -0.22 -1.10
C ILE A 302 -15.30 0.92 -0.44
N CYS A 303 -16.10 1.65 -1.23
CA CYS A 303 -16.97 2.68 -0.68
C CYS A 303 -17.95 2.10 0.34
N LYS A 304 -18.64 1.00 -0.01
CA LYS A 304 -19.56 0.31 0.91
C LYS A 304 -18.87 -0.12 2.19
N LYS A 305 -17.70 -0.77 2.09
CA LYS A 305 -16.94 -1.26 3.24
C LYS A 305 -16.57 -0.13 4.20
N VAL A 306 -15.95 0.93 3.68
CA VAL A 306 -15.44 2.04 4.51
C VAL A 306 -16.58 2.83 5.15
N PHE A 307 -17.63 3.17 4.39
CA PHE A 307 -18.79 3.89 4.93
C PHE A 307 -19.69 3.00 5.80
N GLY A 308 -19.77 1.71 5.49
CA GLY A 308 -20.49 0.73 6.32
C GLY A 308 -19.88 0.57 7.71
N ASP A 309 -18.55 0.71 7.82
CA ASP A 309 -17.82 0.73 9.09
C ASP A 309 -17.91 2.10 9.82
N GLY A 310 -18.71 3.04 9.33
CA GLY A 310 -18.86 4.37 9.91
C GLY A 310 -17.67 5.30 9.72
N ARG A 311 -16.79 4.99 8.74
CA ARG A 311 -15.60 5.79 8.39
C ARG A 311 -15.83 6.54 7.09
N VAL A 312 -14.99 7.53 6.81
CA VAL A 312 -15.08 8.34 5.60
C VAL A 312 -13.98 8.00 4.62
N LEU A 313 -14.34 7.77 3.34
CA LEU A 313 -13.37 7.58 2.25
C LEU A 313 -13.19 8.91 1.49
N SER A 314 -11.97 9.47 1.55
CA SER A 314 -11.59 10.67 0.81
C SER A 314 -10.74 10.31 -0.41
N THR A 315 -11.29 10.51 -1.61
CA THR A 315 -10.62 10.21 -2.88
C THR A 315 -10.72 11.35 -3.87
N ALA A 316 -9.89 11.31 -4.94
CA ALA A 316 -10.08 12.21 -6.06
C ALA A 316 -11.36 11.90 -6.83
N TYR A 317 -11.96 12.95 -7.37
CA TYR A 317 -13.06 12.79 -8.31
C TYR A 317 -12.59 12.17 -9.62
N LYS A 318 -13.28 11.11 -10.04
CA LYS A 318 -13.09 10.50 -11.34
C LYS A 318 -14.29 10.83 -12.21
N ARG A 319 -14.08 11.67 -13.23
CA ARG A 319 -15.14 12.01 -14.17
C ARG A 319 -15.62 10.76 -14.89
N PRO A 320 -16.92 10.45 -14.86
CA PRO A 320 -17.47 9.37 -15.65
C PRO A 320 -17.23 9.58 -17.15
N GLN A 321 -16.95 8.50 -17.86
CA GLN A 321 -16.78 8.55 -19.30
C GLN A 321 -18.12 8.73 -19.98
N THR A 322 -18.19 9.69 -20.89
CA THR A 322 -19.36 9.93 -21.75
C THR A 322 -19.00 9.61 -23.20
N MET A 323 -20.01 9.36 -23.99
CA MET A 323 -19.88 9.24 -25.45
C MET A 323 -19.32 10.54 -26.02
N LYS A 324 -18.45 10.46 -27.07
CA LYS A 324 -17.93 11.64 -27.75
C LYS A 324 -19.10 12.46 -28.31
N ASN A 325 -19.15 13.74 -27.97
CA ASN A 325 -20.26 14.67 -28.27
C ASN A 325 -21.62 14.26 -27.68
N GLY A 326 -21.64 13.30 -26.74
CA GLY A 326 -22.85 12.88 -26.04
C GLY A 326 -23.29 13.86 -24.94
N HIS A 327 -24.47 13.59 -24.38
CA HIS A 327 -24.90 14.30 -23.19
C HIS A 327 -23.99 13.99 -22.01
N GLU A 328 -23.75 14.98 -21.18
CA GLU A 328 -23.02 14.81 -19.92
C GLU A 328 -23.82 13.89 -19.00
N TRP A 329 -23.10 13.07 -18.23
CA TRP A 329 -23.69 12.04 -17.39
C TRP A 329 -24.65 12.62 -16.32
N TRP A 330 -24.39 13.81 -15.79
CA TRP A 330 -25.24 14.46 -14.77
C TRP A 330 -26.61 14.93 -15.31
N LYS A 331 -26.79 14.90 -16.61
CA LYS A 331 -28.10 15.15 -17.23
C LYS A 331 -29.05 13.96 -17.14
N TYR A 332 -28.52 12.79 -16.73
CA TYR A 332 -29.32 11.62 -16.41
C TYR A 332 -29.52 11.57 -14.90
N VAL A 333 -30.68 12.02 -14.45
CA VAL A 333 -30.98 12.17 -13.03
C VAL A 333 -31.73 10.94 -12.53
N TYR A 334 -31.16 10.29 -11.47
CA TYR A 334 -31.85 9.20 -10.82
C TYR A 334 -32.92 9.75 -9.85
N ASP A 335 -34.15 9.27 -10.00
CA ASP A 335 -35.26 9.54 -9.10
C ASP A 335 -35.46 8.31 -8.20
N GLU A 336 -35.12 8.46 -6.93
CA GLU A 336 -35.19 7.38 -5.94
C GLU A 336 -36.64 7.00 -5.60
N PHE A 337 -37.55 7.96 -5.60
CA PHE A 337 -38.98 7.72 -5.25
C PHE A 337 -39.67 6.86 -6.31
N TYR A 338 -39.44 7.16 -7.60
CA TYR A 338 -40.04 6.41 -8.71
C TYR A 338 -39.15 5.27 -9.22
N ASP A 339 -37.96 5.07 -8.66
CA ASP A 339 -36.92 4.14 -9.12
C ASP A 339 -36.75 4.16 -10.64
N CYS A 340 -36.48 5.34 -11.17
CA CYS A 340 -36.26 5.57 -12.58
C CYS A 340 -35.14 6.57 -12.83
N VAL A 341 -34.63 6.60 -14.06
CA VAL A 341 -33.65 7.61 -14.48
C VAL A 341 -34.28 8.54 -15.48
N LEU A 342 -34.35 9.84 -15.17
CA LEU A 342 -34.78 10.86 -16.10
C LEU A 342 -33.70 11.18 -17.12
N CYS A 343 -34.03 11.15 -18.41
CA CYS A 343 -33.10 11.53 -19.47
C CYS A 343 -33.08 13.08 -19.64
N PRO A 344 -32.11 13.63 -20.43
CA PRO A 344 -32.07 15.08 -20.71
C PRO A 344 -33.35 15.69 -21.31
N GLU A 345 -34.18 14.86 -21.91
CA GLU A 345 -35.53 15.28 -22.44
C GLU A 345 -36.67 14.90 -21.46
N TYR A 346 -36.35 14.74 -20.17
CA TYR A 346 -37.28 14.47 -19.08
C TYR A 346 -38.14 13.21 -19.25
N GLN A 347 -37.69 12.24 -20.09
CA GLN A 347 -38.39 10.97 -20.24
C GLN A 347 -37.83 9.94 -19.28
N PRO A 348 -38.71 9.16 -18.57
CA PRO A 348 -38.23 8.16 -17.60
C PRO A 348 -37.69 6.93 -18.31
N LEU A 349 -36.48 6.54 -17.91
CA LEU A 349 -35.92 5.21 -18.16
C LEU A 349 -36.32 4.32 -16.99
N LYS A 350 -37.09 3.27 -17.29
CA LYS A 350 -37.61 2.36 -16.26
C LYS A 350 -36.65 1.25 -15.94
N TYR A 351 -36.69 0.74 -14.71
CA TYR A 351 -35.94 -0.45 -14.30
C TYR A 351 -36.25 -1.61 -15.24
N SER A 352 -35.20 -2.31 -15.66
CA SER A 352 -35.32 -3.47 -16.54
C SER A 352 -34.84 -4.74 -15.86
N THR A 353 -33.67 -4.70 -15.25
CA THR A 353 -33.06 -5.83 -14.54
C THR A 353 -31.83 -5.38 -13.76
N THR A 354 -31.45 -6.15 -12.76
CA THR A 354 -30.12 -6.06 -12.11
C THR A 354 -29.26 -7.22 -12.60
N ASN A 355 -28.06 -6.93 -13.07
CA ASN A 355 -27.14 -7.91 -13.57
C ASN A 355 -26.28 -8.53 -12.45
N ARG A 356 -25.52 -9.61 -12.75
CA ARG A 356 -24.66 -10.31 -11.77
C ARG A 356 -23.50 -9.47 -11.23
N ASP A 357 -23.13 -8.39 -11.93
CA ASP A 357 -22.10 -7.45 -11.49
C ASP A 357 -22.67 -6.35 -10.55
N GLY A 358 -23.95 -6.44 -10.16
CA GLY A 358 -24.62 -5.52 -9.25
C GLY A 358 -25.13 -4.24 -9.89
N TYR A 359 -25.19 -4.15 -11.23
CA TYR A 359 -25.74 -2.98 -11.89
C TYR A 359 -27.21 -3.13 -12.21
N ARG A 360 -28.05 -2.24 -11.67
CA ARG A 360 -29.42 -1.99 -12.14
C ARG A 360 -29.35 -1.37 -13.53
N GLU A 361 -30.12 -1.90 -14.47
CA GLU A 361 -30.24 -1.38 -15.84
C GLU A 361 -31.59 -0.67 -16.02
N TYR A 362 -31.55 0.61 -16.31
CA TYR A 362 -32.70 1.43 -16.65
C TYR A 362 -32.74 1.64 -18.16
N LYS A 363 -33.91 1.38 -18.79
CA LYS A 363 -34.08 1.43 -20.25
C LYS A 363 -35.15 2.41 -20.65
N SER A 364 -34.85 3.15 -21.70
CA SER A 364 -35.85 4.07 -22.33
C SER A 364 -36.88 3.32 -23.18
N ASP A 365 -38.01 3.94 -23.41
CA ASP A 365 -38.99 3.50 -24.41
C ASP A 365 -38.45 3.73 -25.82
N PRO A 366 -38.35 2.68 -26.65
CA PRO A 366 -37.82 2.79 -28.03
C PRO A 366 -38.68 3.70 -28.91
N ASN A 367 -40.01 3.74 -28.71
CA ASN A 367 -40.88 4.57 -29.54
C ASN A 367 -40.66 6.06 -29.26
N ILE A 368 -40.47 6.44 -28.01
CA ILE A 368 -40.17 7.82 -27.61
C ILE A 368 -38.78 8.20 -28.14
N CYS A 369 -37.79 7.33 -27.97
CA CYS A 369 -36.43 7.60 -28.42
C CYS A 369 -36.26 7.61 -29.95
N ALA A 370 -37.13 6.93 -30.73
CA ALA A 370 -37.10 6.97 -32.18
C ALA A 370 -37.43 8.37 -32.72
N ALA A 371 -38.34 9.11 -32.07
CA ALA A 371 -38.73 10.46 -32.42
C ALA A 371 -37.92 11.56 -31.68
N CYS A 372 -36.93 11.18 -30.84
CA CYS A 372 -36.23 12.14 -29.98
C CYS A 372 -35.27 13.03 -30.80
N PRO A 373 -35.34 14.36 -30.66
CA PRO A 373 -34.50 15.28 -31.41
C PRO A 373 -33.03 15.20 -31.05
N THR A 374 -32.71 14.76 -29.82
CA THR A 374 -31.31 14.64 -29.30
C THR A 374 -30.79 13.21 -29.31
N ARG A 375 -31.46 12.29 -30.04
CA ARG A 375 -31.13 10.87 -30.08
C ARG A 375 -29.66 10.60 -30.42
N GLU A 376 -29.08 11.26 -31.39
CA GLU A 376 -27.69 11.08 -31.83
C GLU A 376 -26.68 11.37 -30.73
N ARG A 377 -27.01 12.30 -29.82
CA ARG A 377 -26.20 12.63 -28.63
C ARG A 377 -26.44 11.67 -27.47
N CYS A 378 -27.50 10.87 -27.52
CA CYS A 378 -27.94 10.00 -26.44
C CYS A 378 -27.57 8.53 -26.68
N THR A 379 -27.95 7.97 -27.84
CA THR A 379 -27.72 6.55 -28.14
C THR A 379 -27.56 6.30 -29.63
N HIS A 380 -26.62 5.39 -29.97
CA HIS A 380 -26.43 4.86 -31.31
C HIS A 380 -27.04 3.45 -31.48
N SER A 381 -27.90 3.02 -30.53
CA SER A 381 -28.59 1.73 -30.58
C SER A 381 -29.50 1.67 -31.81
N LYS A 382 -29.44 0.57 -32.57
CA LYS A 382 -30.34 0.30 -33.69
C LYS A 382 -31.79 0.21 -33.24
N ASP A 383 -32.00 -0.32 -32.02
CA ASP A 383 -33.29 -0.51 -31.42
C ASP A 383 -33.81 0.74 -30.71
N CYS A 384 -33.18 1.89 -30.90
CA CYS A 384 -33.53 3.18 -30.28
C CYS A 384 -33.60 3.16 -28.73
N ILE A 385 -32.88 2.25 -28.09
CA ILE A 385 -32.89 2.09 -26.62
C ILE A 385 -31.65 2.75 -26.02
N LYS A 386 -31.85 3.64 -25.06
CA LYS A 386 -30.83 4.09 -24.12
C LYS A 386 -30.86 3.22 -22.88
N THR A 387 -29.70 2.71 -22.46
CA THR A 387 -29.55 2.04 -21.19
C THR A 387 -28.62 2.87 -20.30
N VAL A 388 -29.08 3.15 -19.08
CA VAL A 388 -28.26 3.73 -18.01
C VAL A 388 -28.10 2.67 -16.93
N GLN A 389 -26.89 2.56 -16.38
CA GLN A 389 -26.57 1.58 -15.33
C GLN A 389 -26.24 2.30 -14.04
N ARG A 390 -26.81 1.85 -12.92
CA ARG A 390 -26.54 2.29 -11.56
C ARG A 390 -26.20 1.07 -10.72
N HIS A 391 -25.04 1.07 -10.04
CA HIS A 391 -24.68 -0.02 -9.14
C HIS A 391 -25.56 -0.01 -7.88
N ILE A 392 -25.90 -1.18 -7.31
CA ILE A 392 -26.70 -1.27 -6.08
C ILE A 392 -26.06 -0.53 -4.90
N TRP A 393 -24.72 -0.43 -4.88
CA TRP A 393 -23.93 0.31 -3.89
C TRP A 393 -23.54 1.72 -4.36
N LYS A 394 -24.28 2.30 -5.30
CA LYS A 394 -23.96 3.61 -5.88
C LYS A 394 -24.04 4.74 -4.85
N ASP A 395 -24.92 4.62 -3.88
CA ASP A 395 -25.12 5.63 -2.83
C ASP A 395 -23.83 5.81 -2.01
N TYR A 396 -23.10 4.73 -1.71
CA TYR A 396 -21.79 4.81 -1.05
C TYR A 396 -20.72 5.49 -1.93
N GLU A 397 -20.76 5.33 -3.25
CA GLU A 397 -19.86 6.07 -4.15
C GLU A 397 -20.19 7.57 -4.17
N GLU A 398 -21.47 7.92 -4.07
CA GLU A 398 -21.95 9.31 -3.99
C GLU A 398 -21.52 9.96 -2.67
N LEU A 399 -21.59 9.25 -1.54
CA LEU A 399 -21.01 9.72 -0.27
C LEU A 399 -19.51 10.03 -0.40
N ALA A 400 -18.75 9.22 -1.12
CA ALA A 400 -17.33 9.49 -1.38
C ALA A 400 -17.13 10.71 -2.30
N ASP A 401 -18.05 10.97 -3.24
CA ASP A 401 -18.03 12.18 -4.05
C ASP A 401 -18.36 13.42 -3.22
N ASP A 402 -19.29 13.32 -2.30
CA ASP A 402 -19.74 14.42 -1.43
C ASP A 402 -18.70 14.77 -0.36
N ALA A 403 -17.95 13.76 0.15
CA ALA A 403 -16.87 13.97 1.09
C ALA A 403 -15.84 15.02 0.61
N ARG A 404 -15.60 15.12 -0.71
CA ARG A 404 -14.68 16.13 -1.28
C ARG A 404 -15.13 17.58 -1.10
N TYR A 405 -16.44 17.82 -0.90
CA TYR A 405 -16.96 19.16 -0.64
C TYR A 405 -16.85 19.56 0.83
N THR A 406 -16.58 18.59 1.72
CA THR A 406 -16.30 18.87 3.12
C THR A 406 -14.86 19.39 3.25
N PRO A 407 -14.64 20.63 3.73
CA PRO A 407 -13.30 21.25 3.75
C PRO A 407 -12.25 20.42 4.46
N ALA A 408 -12.60 19.72 5.55
CA ALA A 408 -11.68 18.86 6.30
C ALA A 408 -11.15 17.71 5.43
N TYR A 409 -12.03 16.99 4.72
CA TYR A 409 -11.63 15.86 3.88
C TYR A 409 -10.91 16.30 2.61
N ALA A 410 -11.29 17.45 2.03
CA ALA A 410 -10.56 18.05 0.90
C ALA A 410 -9.13 18.42 1.27
N GLN A 411 -8.91 18.92 2.50
CA GLN A 411 -7.56 19.20 3.03
C GLN A 411 -6.77 17.91 3.26
N LEU A 412 -7.40 16.86 3.82
CA LEU A 412 -6.74 15.56 3.99
C LEU A 412 -6.27 15.00 2.66
N TYR A 413 -7.09 15.05 1.61
CA TYR A 413 -6.69 14.57 0.29
C TYR A 413 -5.45 15.31 -0.25
N LYS A 414 -5.37 16.63 -0.07
CA LYS A 414 -4.19 17.42 -0.50
C LYS A 414 -2.92 17.01 0.22
N ARG A 415 -3.02 16.52 1.46
CA ARG A 415 -1.87 16.08 2.26
C ARG A 415 -1.23 14.77 1.78
N ARG A 416 -1.84 14.03 0.83
CA ARG A 416 -1.23 12.81 0.27
C ARG A 416 0.19 13.03 -0.22
N LYS A 417 0.47 14.18 -0.84
CA LYS A 417 1.81 14.55 -1.34
C LYS A 417 2.86 14.65 -0.23
N GLU A 418 2.45 15.07 0.95
CA GLU A 418 3.32 15.26 2.12
C GLU A 418 3.40 14.00 3.00
N THR A 419 2.49 13.05 2.82
CA THR A 419 2.38 11.83 3.60
C THR A 419 2.82 10.61 2.79
N ILE A 420 1.88 9.84 2.23
CA ILE A 420 2.19 8.55 1.60
C ILE A 420 3.09 8.68 0.36
N GLU A 421 2.91 9.70 -0.48
CA GLU A 421 3.77 9.90 -1.65
C GLU A 421 5.22 10.22 -1.23
N ARG A 422 5.40 11.00 -0.14
CA ARG A 422 6.71 11.27 0.43
C ARG A 422 7.33 10.05 1.08
N VAL A 423 6.54 9.22 1.77
CA VAL A 423 7.02 7.94 2.32
C VAL A 423 7.59 7.07 1.20
N PHE A 424 6.89 6.95 0.08
CA PHE A 424 7.37 6.18 -1.07
C PHE A 424 8.59 6.80 -1.76
N ALA A 425 8.63 8.13 -1.85
CA ALA A 425 9.80 8.82 -2.37
C ALA A 425 11.03 8.55 -1.49
N ASP A 426 10.92 8.70 -0.18
CA ASP A 426 12.00 8.43 0.76
C ASP A 426 12.42 6.95 0.73
N ALA A 427 11.47 6.01 0.67
CA ALA A 427 11.76 4.58 0.55
C ALA A 427 12.58 4.26 -0.71
N LYS A 428 12.23 4.85 -1.84
CA LYS A 428 12.90 4.62 -3.13
C LYS A 428 14.25 5.31 -3.24
N GLU A 429 14.35 6.56 -2.79
CA GLU A 429 15.55 7.39 -3.00
C GLU A 429 16.60 7.17 -1.89
N LYS A 430 16.16 7.10 -0.62
CA LYS A 430 17.06 7.06 0.53
C LYS A 430 17.27 5.65 1.07
N HIS A 431 16.32 4.74 0.81
CA HIS A 431 16.30 3.40 1.38
C HIS A 431 16.36 2.28 0.32
N ALA A 432 16.73 2.60 -0.94
CA ALA A 432 16.95 1.67 -2.04
C ALA A 432 15.77 0.71 -2.31
N MET A 433 14.52 1.20 -2.24
CA MET A 433 13.31 0.36 -2.45
C MET A 433 12.88 0.28 -3.93
N ARG A 434 13.65 0.82 -4.88
CA ARG A 434 13.30 0.75 -6.31
C ARG A 434 13.42 -0.65 -6.89
N TYR A 435 14.32 -1.47 -6.33
CA TYR A 435 14.65 -2.80 -6.79
C TYR A 435 14.92 -3.73 -5.60
N THR A 436 14.38 -4.95 -5.64
CA THR A 436 14.70 -5.98 -4.64
C THR A 436 15.66 -7.00 -5.21
N GLN A 437 16.63 -7.46 -4.40
CA GLN A 437 17.49 -8.58 -4.73
C GLN A 437 16.89 -9.92 -4.30
N TYR A 438 15.86 -9.88 -3.45
CA TYR A 438 15.17 -11.06 -2.96
C TYR A 438 14.19 -11.59 -4.02
N ARG A 439 13.92 -12.89 -3.95
CA ARG A 439 12.93 -13.59 -4.78
C ARG A 439 11.95 -14.32 -3.88
N GLY A 440 10.73 -14.51 -4.39
CA GLY A 440 9.64 -15.10 -3.65
C GLY A 440 8.89 -14.08 -2.78
N LEU A 441 7.57 -14.22 -2.72
CA LEU A 441 6.69 -13.25 -2.08
C LEU A 441 7.03 -13.08 -0.59
N ALA A 442 7.20 -14.16 0.16
CA ALA A 442 7.50 -14.12 1.59
C ALA A 442 8.80 -13.34 1.90
N GLN A 443 9.88 -13.60 1.13
CA GLN A 443 11.15 -12.90 1.35
C GLN A 443 11.08 -11.41 1.00
N VAL A 444 10.30 -11.08 -0.03
CA VAL A 444 10.10 -9.67 -0.42
C VAL A 444 9.20 -8.95 0.58
N THR A 445 8.19 -9.63 1.11
CA THR A 445 7.34 -9.09 2.19
C THR A 445 8.17 -8.74 3.43
N ASN A 446 8.98 -9.67 3.92
CA ASN A 446 9.88 -9.44 5.05
C ASN A 446 10.85 -8.27 4.80
N TRP A 447 11.42 -8.22 3.60
CA TRP A 447 12.34 -7.14 3.21
C TRP A 447 11.64 -5.77 3.17
N VAL A 448 10.40 -5.70 2.68
CA VAL A 448 9.60 -4.46 2.66
C VAL A 448 9.23 -4.02 4.06
N LYS A 449 8.72 -4.95 4.90
CA LYS A 449 8.34 -4.66 6.29
C LYS A 449 9.52 -4.16 7.11
N LEU A 450 10.67 -4.82 7.05
CA LEU A 450 11.89 -4.40 7.75
C LEU A 450 12.40 -3.04 7.27
N LYS A 451 12.23 -2.73 5.99
CA LYS A 451 12.59 -1.42 5.44
C LYS A 451 11.70 -0.31 5.98
N PHE A 452 10.39 -0.51 6.02
CA PHE A 452 9.48 0.46 6.63
C PHE A 452 9.66 0.55 8.15
N ALA A 453 9.96 -0.56 8.83
CA ALA A 453 10.36 -0.55 10.24
C ALA A 453 11.58 0.33 10.49
N ALA A 454 12.62 0.19 9.66
CA ALA A 454 13.82 1.04 9.72
C ALA A 454 13.51 2.52 9.45
N MET A 455 12.60 2.80 8.51
CA MET A 455 12.16 4.18 8.23
C MET A 455 11.39 4.79 9.40
N ASN A 456 10.48 4.02 10.01
CA ASN A 456 9.76 4.44 11.22
C ASN A 456 10.72 4.70 12.37
N LEU A 457 11.66 3.80 12.60
CA LEU A 457 12.68 3.92 13.65
C LEU A 457 13.58 5.15 13.45
N LYS A 458 14.04 5.40 12.22
CA LYS A 458 14.81 6.60 11.88
C LYS A 458 14.03 7.89 12.18
N LYS A 459 12.76 7.91 11.84
CA LYS A 459 11.88 9.06 12.08
C LYS A 459 11.64 9.27 13.57
N LEU A 460 11.32 8.20 14.30
CA LEU A 460 11.17 8.20 15.75
C LEU A 460 12.42 8.78 16.44
N ALA A 461 13.59 8.23 16.11
CA ALA A 461 14.86 8.66 16.70
C ALA A 461 15.17 10.14 16.41
N THR A 462 14.89 10.58 15.18
CA THR A 462 15.10 11.98 14.79
C THR A 462 14.16 12.91 15.53
N TRP A 463 12.91 12.53 15.74
CA TRP A 463 11.92 13.36 16.44
C TRP A 463 12.18 13.42 17.94
N LYS A 464 12.44 12.26 18.59
CA LYS A 464 12.83 12.23 20.01
C LYS A 464 14.06 13.11 20.27
N TRP A 465 15.06 13.05 19.40
CA TRP A 465 16.26 13.87 19.50
C TRP A 465 15.98 15.35 19.38
N ARG A 466 15.15 15.75 18.42
CA ARG A 466 14.74 17.14 18.22
C ARG A 466 13.97 17.69 19.43
N ASP A 467 13.06 16.91 19.98
CA ASP A 467 12.26 17.32 21.14
C ASP A 467 13.13 17.43 22.40
N LEU A 468 14.10 16.55 22.57
CA LEU A 468 15.08 16.63 23.66
C LEU A 468 15.92 17.90 23.55
N LEU A 469 16.40 18.27 22.35
CA LEU A 469 17.14 19.51 22.12
C LEU A 469 16.28 20.76 22.36
N SER A 470 14.99 20.72 21.96
CA SER A 470 14.09 21.86 22.18
C SER A 470 13.79 22.05 23.66
N SER A 471 13.58 20.99 24.40
CA SER A 471 13.38 21.01 25.87
C SER A 471 14.62 21.52 26.58
N PHE A 472 15.81 21.11 26.16
CA PHE A 472 17.08 21.59 26.72
C PHE A 472 17.28 23.10 26.46
N ARG A 473 17.01 23.56 25.25
CA ARG A 473 17.07 24.99 24.90
C ARG A 473 16.12 25.83 25.77
N PHE A 474 14.88 25.31 25.96
CA PHE A 474 13.89 26.00 26.80
C PHE A 474 14.33 26.06 28.26
N ALA A 475 14.87 24.95 28.81
CA ALA A 475 15.39 24.91 30.17
C ALA A 475 16.57 25.87 30.38
N VAL A 476 17.50 25.93 29.43
CA VAL A 476 18.63 26.87 29.48
C VAL A 476 18.14 28.32 29.37
N PHE A 477 17.17 28.59 28.50
CA PHE A 477 16.60 29.94 28.36
C PHE A 477 15.87 30.36 29.64
N SER A 478 15.08 29.49 30.27
CA SER A 478 14.42 29.80 31.54
C SER A 478 15.40 30.02 32.69
N LEU A 479 16.54 29.32 32.73
CA LEU A 479 17.60 29.51 33.73
C LEU A 479 18.33 30.86 33.55
N ILE A 480 18.44 31.34 32.33
CA ILE A 480 19.09 32.62 32.04
C ILE A 480 18.16 33.80 32.35
N TYR A 481 16.89 33.73 31.98
CA TYR A 481 15.91 34.80 32.15
C TYR A 481 15.22 34.90 33.51
N VAL A 482 15.25 33.83 34.33
CA VAL A 482 14.71 33.88 35.71
C VAL A 482 15.74 34.44 36.73
N ARG A 483 16.96 34.78 36.30
CA ARG A 483 18.02 35.29 37.18
C ARG A 483 18.17 36.83 37.24
N ASP A 484 17.23 37.59 36.70
CA ASP A 484 17.16 39.01 37.01
C ASP A 484 16.00 39.30 37.98
N PRO A 485 16.20 39.29 39.31
CA PRO A 485 15.31 40.00 40.19
C PRO A 485 15.66 41.48 39.98
N VAL A 486 14.70 42.21 39.48
CA VAL A 486 14.69 43.68 39.53
C VAL A 486 15.05 44.14 40.94
N CYS A 487 16.28 44.59 41.15
CA CYS A 487 16.62 45.48 42.23
C CYS A 487 16.15 46.87 41.86
N SER A 488 15.10 47.27 42.45
CA SER A 488 14.77 48.68 42.68
C SER A 488 14.37 48.90 44.10
#